data_0971fa6e3f1c7c1df93cc57f5789e959
#
_entry.id   0971fa6e3f1c7c1df93cc57f5789e959
#
_cell.length_a   1.000
_cell.length_b   1.000
_cell.length_c   1.000
_cell.angle_alpha   90.00
_cell.angle_beta   90.00
_cell.angle_gamma   90.00
#
_symmetry.space_group_name_H-M   'P 1'
#
loop_
_entity.id
_entity.type
_entity.pdbx_description
1 polymer ?
#
loop_
_entity_poly.entity_id
_entity_poly.type
_entity_poly.pdbx_seq_one_letter_code
_entity_poly.pdbx_strand_id
1 'polypeptide(L)'
;MFKKFVKLILPPIATKTLSFLVNFRKNKYLSHPNTLFDGDDSLFKEEIKKVDVYGEYGCGKSTKWVLNNTLANVIVVDTSKEWVNAVKIDNQSNNDRLLIHYSNVGDLGNWGRPISYQKIDSFSDYTDFIWRQKRSPKLVLVDGRFRVCCFLTSLKFAEEGTMILFDDYINRPHYHFVEKYVSRFKECGRQCMFVVPSKTEIDMIELDRDIISFRNVMD
;
A
#
# COMPACT_ATOMS: atom_id res chain seq x y z
N MET A 1 -18.85 -26.46 10.55
CA MET A 1 -18.60 -27.16 11.82
C MET A 1 -17.11 -27.17 12.22
N PHE A 2 -16.19 -27.47 11.34
CA PHE A 2 -14.73 -27.54 11.62
C PHE A 2 -14.09 -26.25 12.20
N LYS A 3 -14.48 -25.06 11.72
CA LYS A 3 -13.95 -23.78 12.23
C LYS A 3 -14.32 -23.46 13.70
N LYS A 4 -15.43 -24.00 14.21
CA LYS A 4 -15.83 -23.81 15.62
C LYS A 4 -15.04 -24.73 16.57
N PHE A 5 -14.65 -25.90 16.10
CA PHE A 5 -13.91 -26.90 16.91
C PHE A 5 -12.46 -26.48 17.15
N VAL A 6 -11.81 -25.90 16.12
CA VAL A 6 -10.41 -25.44 16.22
C VAL A 6 -10.23 -24.28 17.20
N LYS A 7 -11.26 -23.42 17.37
CA LYS A 7 -11.23 -22.32 18.35
C LYS A 7 -11.30 -22.78 19.81
N LEU A 8 -11.77 -24.02 20.06
CA LEU A 8 -11.94 -24.56 21.42
C LEU A 8 -10.66 -25.20 21.97
N ILE A 9 -9.72 -25.60 21.10
CA ILE A 9 -8.57 -26.46 21.47
C ILE A 9 -7.24 -25.72 21.42
N LEU A 10 -7.16 -24.57 20.71
CA LEU A 10 -5.92 -23.85 20.56
C LEU A 10 -5.93 -22.53 21.33
N PRO A 11 -4.81 -22.15 21.96
CA PRO A 11 -4.70 -20.86 22.62
C PRO A 11 -4.87 -19.71 21.61
N PRO A 12 -5.32 -18.52 22.06
CA PRO A 12 -5.62 -17.37 21.17
C PRO A 12 -4.50 -16.98 20.22
N ILE A 13 -3.26 -17.17 20.64
CA ILE A 13 -2.05 -16.90 19.82
C ILE A 13 -1.97 -17.89 18.65
N ALA A 14 -2.20 -19.17 18.89
CA ALA A 14 -2.16 -20.21 17.86
C ALA A 14 -3.30 -20.08 16.84
N THR A 15 -4.47 -19.60 17.26
CA THR A 15 -5.61 -19.34 16.36
C THR A 15 -5.37 -18.12 15.48
N LYS A 16 -4.70 -17.06 15.99
CA LYS A 16 -4.28 -15.88 15.17
C LYS A 16 -3.25 -16.30 14.11
N THR A 17 -2.25 -17.07 14.49
CA THR A 17 -1.22 -17.58 13.57
C THR A 17 -1.81 -18.51 12.51
N LEU A 18 -2.73 -19.40 12.91
CA LEU A 18 -3.39 -20.31 11.98
C LEU A 18 -4.34 -19.58 11.03
N SER A 19 -5.07 -18.57 11.50
CA SER A 19 -5.93 -17.73 10.65
C SER A 19 -5.11 -16.92 9.64
N PHE A 20 -3.95 -16.41 10.04
CA PHE A 20 -3.01 -15.76 9.15
C PHE A 20 -2.48 -16.72 8.07
N LEU A 21 -2.01 -17.91 8.45
CA LEU A 21 -1.53 -18.93 7.52
C LEU A 21 -2.62 -19.42 6.56
N VAL A 22 -3.86 -19.55 7.03
CA VAL A 22 -5.01 -19.91 6.19
C VAL A 22 -5.37 -18.77 5.24
N ASN A 23 -5.34 -17.52 5.69
CA ASN A 23 -5.58 -16.36 4.83
C ASN A 23 -4.42 -16.12 3.85
N PHE A 24 -3.17 -16.31 4.28
CA PHE A 24 -1.99 -16.29 3.43
C PHE A 24 -2.05 -17.36 2.33
N ARG A 25 -2.50 -18.60 2.68
CA ARG A 25 -2.73 -19.66 1.70
C ARG A 25 -3.92 -19.38 0.78
N LYS A 26 -5.05 -18.85 1.29
CA LYS A 26 -6.19 -18.45 0.45
C LYS A 26 -5.81 -17.36 -0.56
N ASN A 27 -5.04 -16.36 -0.14
CA ASN A 27 -4.57 -15.31 -1.06
C ASN A 27 -3.63 -15.86 -2.14
N LYS A 28 -2.84 -16.89 -1.81
CA LYS A 28 -2.00 -17.58 -2.79
C LYS A 28 -2.81 -18.32 -3.88
N TYR A 29 -4.06 -18.68 -3.56
CA TYR A 29 -4.95 -19.40 -4.50
C TYR A 29 -5.88 -18.48 -5.32
N LEU A 30 -6.08 -17.22 -4.90
CA LEU A 30 -7.01 -16.30 -5.57
C LEU A 30 -6.34 -15.37 -6.58
N SER A 31 -5.02 -15.19 -6.52
CA SER A 31 -4.27 -14.46 -7.55
C SER A 31 -3.79 -15.43 -8.63
N HIS A 32 -3.96 -15.06 -9.90
CA HIS A 32 -3.27 -15.75 -10.98
C HIS A 32 -1.78 -15.92 -10.60
N PRO A 33 -1.22 -17.15 -10.67
CA PRO A 33 0.13 -17.41 -10.15
C PRO A 33 1.22 -16.54 -10.79
N ASN A 34 0.95 -15.96 -11.95
CA ASN A 34 1.91 -15.20 -12.75
C ASN A 34 1.69 -13.68 -12.73
N THR A 35 0.67 -13.15 -12.02
CA THR A 35 0.41 -11.71 -11.93
C THR A 35 0.64 -11.19 -10.51
N LEU A 36 1.10 -9.94 -10.39
CA LEU A 36 1.34 -9.28 -9.12
C LEU A 36 0.04 -8.87 -8.46
N PHE A 37 -0.94 -8.48 -9.28
CA PHE A 37 -2.27 -8.01 -8.90
C PHE A 37 -3.33 -8.95 -9.48
N ASP A 38 -4.57 -8.83 -9.01
CA ASP A 38 -5.69 -9.52 -9.65
C ASP A 38 -6.05 -8.81 -10.95
N GLY A 39 -5.50 -9.28 -12.07
CA GLY A 39 -5.66 -8.70 -13.38
C GLY A 39 -4.35 -8.39 -14.07
N ASP A 40 -4.36 -7.34 -14.91
CA ASP A 40 -3.21 -6.93 -15.70
C ASP A 40 -2.22 -6.12 -14.84
N ASP A 41 -0.95 -6.51 -14.86
CA ASP A 41 0.15 -5.83 -14.16
C ASP A 41 1.17 -5.19 -15.11
N SER A 42 0.85 -5.13 -16.41
CA SER A 42 1.76 -4.64 -17.45
C SER A 42 2.15 -3.18 -17.24
N LEU A 43 1.18 -2.34 -16.88
CA LEU A 43 1.42 -0.92 -16.62
C LEU A 43 2.41 -0.73 -15.47
N PHE A 44 2.22 -1.41 -14.35
CA PHE A 44 3.14 -1.36 -13.23
C PHE A 44 4.55 -1.81 -13.63
N LYS A 45 4.66 -2.96 -14.32
CA LYS A 45 5.93 -3.53 -14.77
C LYS A 45 6.65 -2.67 -15.80
N GLU A 46 5.93 -1.91 -16.59
CA GLU A 46 6.48 -0.93 -17.53
C GLU A 46 7.05 0.28 -16.79
N GLU A 47 6.25 0.89 -15.92
CA GLU A 47 6.60 2.17 -15.30
C GLU A 47 7.69 2.03 -14.22
N ILE A 48 7.69 0.93 -13.47
CA ILE A 48 8.70 0.70 -12.43
C ILE A 48 10.13 0.63 -12.95
N LYS A 49 10.31 0.23 -14.21
CA LYS A 49 11.63 0.16 -14.85
C LYS A 49 12.23 1.52 -15.18
N LYS A 50 11.42 2.58 -15.13
CA LYS A 50 11.81 3.94 -15.51
C LYS A 50 12.27 4.77 -14.30
N VAL A 51 12.16 4.23 -13.07
CA VAL A 51 12.41 4.98 -11.84
C VAL A 51 13.52 4.35 -10.99
N ASP A 52 14.26 5.18 -10.28
CA ASP A 52 15.32 4.79 -9.36
C ASP A 52 14.87 4.70 -7.91
N VAL A 53 13.73 5.31 -7.56
CA VAL A 53 13.11 5.26 -6.24
C VAL A 53 11.61 4.95 -6.37
N TYR A 54 11.19 3.89 -5.72
CA TYR A 54 9.83 3.40 -5.67
C TYR A 54 9.27 3.49 -4.26
N GLY A 55 8.05 4.02 -4.13
CA GLY A 55 7.28 4.05 -2.90
C GLY A 55 6.11 3.07 -2.93
N GLU A 56 5.79 2.43 -1.79
CA GLU A 56 4.68 1.48 -1.73
C GLU A 56 3.95 1.57 -0.40
N TYR A 57 2.64 1.74 -0.47
CA TYR A 57 1.73 1.57 0.64
C TYR A 57 1.13 0.17 0.58
N GLY A 58 1.47 -0.68 1.55
CA GLY A 58 1.14 -2.11 1.56
C GLY A 58 2.22 -2.97 0.91
N CYS A 59 2.90 -3.82 1.68
CA CYS A 59 3.96 -4.67 1.16
C CYS A 59 3.48 -6.07 0.79
N GLY A 60 4.11 -6.64 -0.24
CA GLY A 60 3.75 -8.00 -0.65
C GLY A 60 4.49 -8.54 -1.86
N LYS A 61 3.72 -9.06 -2.82
CA LYS A 61 4.27 -9.62 -4.08
C LYS A 61 4.96 -8.54 -4.92
N SER A 62 4.36 -7.35 -5.03
CA SER A 62 4.91 -6.21 -5.76
C SER A 62 6.27 -5.79 -5.22
N THR A 63 6.40 -5.61 -3.91
CA THR A 63 7.67 -5.29 -3.25
C THR A 63 8.77 -6.30 -3.60
N LYS A 64 8.47 -7.59 -3.45
CA LYS A 64 9.41 -8.67 -3.77
C LYS A 64 9.79 -8.68 -5.25
N TRP A 65 8.81 -8.48 -6.12
CA TRP A 65 9.05 -8.45 -7.56
C TRP A 65 9.97 -7.29 -7.95
N VAL A 66 9.73 -6.09 -7.41
CA VAL A 66 10.58 -4.91 -7.68
C VAL A 66 12.01 -5.17 -7.25
N LEU A 67 12.21 -5.68 -6.04
CA LEU A 67 13.56 -5.98 -5.51
C LEU A 67 14.31 -7.02 -6.37
N ASN A 68 13.60 -7.97 -6.96
CA ASN A 68 14.21 -9.06 -7.75
C ASN A 68 14.37 -8.73 -9.25
N ASN A 69 13.61 -7.75 -9.77
CA ASN A 69 13.55 -7.50 -11.21
C ASN A 69 13.98 -6.09 -11.64
N THR A 70 14.32 -5.22 -10.67
CA THR A 70 14.77 -3.85 -10.93
C THR A 70 15.94 -3.48 -10.03
N LEU A 71 16.55 -2.31 -10.29
CA LEU A 71 17.59 -1.73 -9.44
C LEU A 71 17.05 -0.60 -8.55
N ALA A 72 15.74 -0.36 -8.53
CA ALA A 72 15.13 0.70 -7.75
C ALA A 72 15.34 0.53 -6.24
N ASN A 73 15.54 1.65 -5.56
CA ASN A 73 15.43 1.71 -4.10
C ASN A 73 13.96 1.67 -3.73
N VAL A 74 13.61 0.86 -2.74
CA VAL A 74 12.23 0.59 -2.34
C VAL A 74 11.97 1.18 -0.96
N ILE A 75 10.99 2.05 -0.86
CA ILE A 75 10.50 2.65 0.39
C ILE A 75 9.07 2.16 0.59
N VAL A 76 8.83 1.35 1.61
CA VAL A 76 7.53 0.72 1.79
C VAL A 76 7.07 0.76 3.24
N VAL A 77 5.77 0.90 3.44
CA VAL A 77 5.13 0.86 4.75
C VAL A 77 3.96 -0.12 4.74
N ASP A 78 3.81 -0.86 5.84
CA ASP A 78 2.69 -1.78 6.04
C ASP A 78 2.19 -1.76 7.48
N THR A 79 0.92 -2.08 7.69
CA THR A 79 0.28 -2.22 9.00
C THR A 79 0.45 -3.61 9.61
N SER A 80 0.84 -4.62 8.81
CA SER A 80 1.05 -5.99 9.27
C SER A 80 2.52 -6.27 9.51
N LYS A 81 2.86 -6.52 10.78
CA LYS A 81 4.22 -6.94 11.18
C LYS A 81 4.63 -8.26 10.52
N GLU A 82 3.67 -9.15 10.30
CA GLU A 82 3.89 -10.44 9.67
C GLU A 82 4.30 -10.29 8.20
N TRP A 83 3.62 -9.41 7.46
CA TRP A 83 3.97 -9.11 6.07
C TRP A 83 5.33 -8.43 5.96
N VAL A 84 5.60 -7.44 6.81
CA VAL A 84 6.91 -6.76 6.87
C VAL A 84 8.03 -7.77 7.12
N ASN A 85 7.87 -8.67 8.08
CA ASN A 85 8.86 -9.70 8.38
C ASN A 85 9.03 -10.69 7.22
N ALA A 86 7.95 -11.12 6.57
CA ALA A 86 8.01 -12.03 5.44
C ALA A 86 8.77 -11.40 4.25
N VAL A 87 8.54 -10.12 3.97
CA VAL A 87 9.28 -9.40 2.91
C VAL A 87 10.76 -9.27 3.25
N LYS A 88 11.12 -8.94 4.52
CA LYS A 88 12.52 -8.86 4.96
C LYS A 88 13.26 -10.19 4.84
N ILE A 89 12.64 -11.28 5.27
CA ILE A 89 13.23 -12.62 5.22
C ILE A 89 13.49 -13.06 3.78
N ASP A 90 12.49 -12.84 2.91
CA ASP A 90 12.57 -13.28 1.51
C ASP A 90 13.54 -12.44 0.65
N ASN A 91 13.98 -11.28 1.15
CA ASN A 91 14.81 -10.34 0.38
C ASN A 91 16.08 -9.91 1.09
N GLN A 92 16.70 -10.79 1.89
CA GLN A 92 17.92 -10.48 2.65
C GLN A 92 19.09 -9.99 1.79
N SER A 93 19.21 -10.47 0.56
CA SER A 93 20.22 -10.05 -0.40
C SER A 93 20.04 -8.62 -0.96
N ASN A 94 18.87 -8.02 -0.76
CA ASN A 94 18.51 -6.69 -1.27
C ASN A 94 18.25 -5.68 -0.14
N ASN A 95 18.72 -5.97 1.09
CA ASN A 95 18.46 -5.12 2.27
C ASN A 95 19.03 -3.70 2.15
N ASP A 96 20.07 -3.50 1.37
CA ASP A 96 20.70 -2.20 1.09
C ASP A 96 19.78 -1.26 0.27
N ARG A 97 18.85 -1.82 -0.49
CA ARG A 97 17.88 -1.08 -1.31
C ARG A 97 16.47 -1.04 -0.73
N LEU A 98 16.22 -1.75 0.37
CA LEU A 98 14.90 -1.88 0.99
C LEU A 98 14.82 -1.08 2.30
N LEU A 99 14.01 -0.02 2.29
CA LEU A 99 13.57 0.67 3.48
C LEU A 99 12.11 0.30 3.77
N ILE A 100 11.89 -0.61 4.71
CA ILE A 100 10.56 -1.11 5.05
C ILE A 100 10.19 -0.78 6.49
N HIS A 101 9.01 -0.20 6.69
CA HIS A 101 8.48 0.23 7.97
C HIS A 101 7.21 -0.54 8.35
N TYR A 102 7.14 -0.95 9.61
CA TYR A 102 5.93 -1.45 10.25
C TYR A 102 5.26 -0.31 11.01
N SER A 103 4.11 0.14 10.57
CA SER A 103 3.31 1.14 11.29
C SER A 103 2.28 0.45 12.18
N ASN A 104 2.39 0.66 13.50
CA ASN A 104 1.49 0.08 14.48
C ASN A 104 0.20 0.90 14.61
N VAL A 105 -0.79 0.55 13.84
CA VAL A 105 -2.11 1.21 13.82
C VAL A 105 -3.14 0.54 14.76
N GLY A 106 -2.68 -0.32 15.68
CA GLY A 106 -3.53 -1.04 16.64
C GLY A 106 -3.90 -2.45 16.19
N ASP A 107 -5.00 -2.96 16.71
CA ASP A 107 -5.51 -4.29 16.36
C ASP A 107 -5.99 -4.32 14.91
N LEU A 108 -5.65 -5.41 14.22
CA LEU A 108 -5.92 -5.58 12.81
C LEU A 108 -7.00 -6.64 12.55
N GLY A 109 -7.89 -6.33 11.64
CA GLY A 109 -8.80 -7.25 11.00
C GLY A 109 -8.21 -7.88 9.74
N ASN A 110 -9.08 -8.29 8.82
CA ASN A 110 -8.67 -8.86 7.53
C ASN A 110 -7.86 -7.83 6.72
N TRP A 111 -6.82 -8.33 6.03
CA TRP A 111 -6.00 -7.51 5.12
C TRP A 111 -5.23 -6.36 5.79
N GLY A 112 -4.94 -6.47 7.08
CA GLY A 112 -4.23 -5.42 7.80
C GLY A 112 -5.06 -4.17 8.11
N ARG A 113 -6.40 -4.24 7.97
CA ARG A 113 -7.29 -3.13 8.28
C ARG A 113 -7.36 -2.90 9.79
N PRO A 114 -7.14 -1.67 10.29
CA PRO A 114 -7.41 -1.34 11.68
C PRO A 114 -8.87 -1.61 12.03
N ILE A 115 -9.13 -2.10 13.25
CA ILE A 115 -10.50 -2.38 13.73
C ILE A 115 -10.96 -1.45 14.84
N SER A 116 -10.12 -0.51 15.25
CA SER A 116 -10.44 0.50 16.26
C SER A 116 -9.60 1.76 16.09
N TYR A 117 -10.03 2.84 16.74
CA TYR A 117 -9.33 4.12 16.76
C TYR A 117 -8.36 4.27 17.95
N GLN A 118 -8.03 3.19 18.67
CA GLN A 118 -7.14 3.25 19.83
C GLN A 118 -5.73 3.80 19.52
N LYS A 119 -5.31 3.68 18.29
CA LYS A 119 -4.01 4.15 17.78
C LYS A 119 -4.14 5.25 16.72
N ILE A 120 -5.21 6.04 16.79
CA ILE A 120 -5.51 7.08 15.80
C ILE A 120 -4.34 8.06 15.60
N ASP A 121 -3.62 8.41 16.67
CA ASP A 121 -2.46 9.29 16.61
C ASP A 121 -1.29 8.71 15.81
N SER A 122 -1.27 7.39 15.64
CA SER A 122 -0.26 6.67 14.85
C SER A 122 -0.63 6.50 13.37
N PHE A 123 -1.83 6.89 12.93
CA PHE A 123 -2.24 6.72 11.52
C PHE A 123 -1.39 7.57 10.56
N SER A 124 -0.93 8.74 11.03
CA SER A 124 0.00 9.57 10.25
C SER A 124 1.38 8.94 10.07
N ASP A 125 1.79 8.01 10.95
CA ASP A 125 3.03 7.27 10.78
C ASP A 125 2.98 6.37 9.53
N TYR A 126 1.80 5.79 9.24
CA TYR A 126 1.60 5.03 8.01
C TYR A 126 1.54 5.92 6.76
N THR A 127 0.68 6.95 6.78
CA THR A 127 0.40 7.77 5.58
C THR A 127 1.57 8.64 5.15
N ASP A 128 2.38 9.09 6.12
CA ASP A 128 3.45 10.06 5.86
C ASP A 128 4.84 9.42 5.74
N PHE A 129 5.00 8.14 6.14
CA PHE A 129 6.31 7.48 6.23
C PHE A 129 7.14 7.61 4.96
N ILE A 130 6.57 7.32 3.79
CA ILE A 130 7.26 7.31 2.50
C ILE A 130 7.90 8.67 2.21
N TRP A 131 7.22 9.76 2.59
CA TRP A 131 7.59 11.14 2.27
C TRP A 131 8.55 11.77 3.26
N ARG A 132 8.80 11.12 4.41
CA ARG A 132 9.78 11.58 5.40
C ARG A 132 11.21 11.09 5.11
N GLN A 133 11.42 10.41 4.00
CA GLN A 133 12.69 9.82 3.66
C GLN A 133 13.60 10.79 2.89
N LYS A 134 14.91 10.53 2.87
CA LYS A 134 15.89 11.38 2.17
C LYS A 134 15.72 11.40 0.64
N ARG A 135 15.16 10.33 0.09
CA ARG A 135 14.87 10.22 -1.35
C ARG A 135 13.38 10.15 -1.56
N SER A 136 12.86 10.96 -2.45
CA SER A 136 11.45 10.95 -2.84
C SER A 136 11.20 9.93 -3.95
N PRO A 137 10.17 9.09 -3.84
CA PRO A 137 9.81 8.18 -4.92
C PRO A 137 9.34 8.94 -6.16
N LYS A 138 9.60 8.35 -7.33
CA LYS A 138 9.10 8.82 -8.64
C LYS A 138 7.93 7.98 -9.16
N LEU A 139 7.71 6.82 -8.56
CA LEU A 139 6.51 6.01 -8.72
C LEU A 139 6.06 5.55 -7.32
N VAL A 140 4.77 5.71 -7.03
CA VAL A 140 4.15 5.26 -5.78
C VAL A 140 3.01 4.31 -6.10
N LEU A 141 3.00 3.14 -5.45
CA LEU A 141 1.86 2.23 -5.47
C LEU A 141 1.01 2.41 -4.21
N VAL A 142 -0.28 2.63 -4.40
CA VAL A 142 -1.29 2.69 -3.33
C VAL A 142 -2.11 1.40 -3.36
N ASP A 143 -1.68 0.40 -2.57
CA ASP A 143 -2.34 -0.92 -2.45
C ASP A 143 -2.50 -1.39 -1.01
N GLY A 144 -2.31 -0.52 -0.05
CA GLY A 144 -2.40 -0.81 1.39
C GLY A 144 -3.68 -0.35 2.04
N ARG A 145 -3.55 0.37 3.16
CA ARG A 145 -4.64 0.94 3.96
C ARG A 145 -4.67 2.46 3.85
N PHE A 146 -5.78 3.08 4.29
CA PHE A 146 -5.95 4.55 4.21
C PHE A 146 -5.72 5.09 2.79
N ARG A 147 -6.18 4.36 1.77
CA ARG A 147 -5.76 4.55 0.38
C ARG A 147 -5.99 5.96 -0.15
N VAL A 148 -7.16 6.56 0.12
CA VAL A 148 -7.44 7.95 -0.29
C VAL A 148 -6.50 8.90 0.43
N CYS A 149 -6.29 8.75 1.75
CA CYS A 149 -5.35 9.57 2.48
C CYS A 149 -3.92 9.44 1.96
N CYS A 150 -3.45 8.21 1.69
CA CYS A 150 -2.14 7.95 1.12
C CYS A 150 -1.94 8.61 -0.25
N PHE A 151 -2.97 8.58 -1.09
CA PHE A 151 -2.96 9.25 -2.39
C PHE A 151 -2.87 10.77 -2.23
N LEU A 152 -3.73 11.37 -1.40
CA LEU A 152 -3.74 12.81 -1.14
C LEU A 152 -2.43 13.28 -0.51
N THR A 153 -1.88 12.50 0.43
CA THR A 153 -0.56 12.76 1.02
C THR A 153 0.54 12.71 -0.05
N SER A 154 0.42 11.77 -1.00
CA SER A 154 1.34 11.70 -2.14
C SER A 154 1.22 12.94 -3.03
N LEU A 155 0.01 13.41 -3.34
CA LEU A 155 -0.18 14.68 -4.07
C LEU A 155 0.46 15.86 -3.33
N LYS A 156 0.41 15.89 -2.00
CA LYS A 156 1.01 16.96 -1.20
C LYS A 156 2.52 17.01 -1.29
N PHE A 157 3.19 15.87 -1.14
CA PHE A 157 4.63 15.82 -0.92
C PHE A 157 5.45 15.43 -2.14
N ALA A 158 4.88 14.72 -3.11
CA ALA A 158 5.57 14.30 -4.31
C ALA A 158 5.94 15.51 -5.18
N GLU A 159 7.03 15.38 -5.92
CA GLU A 159 7.39 16.33 -6.97
C GLU A 159 6.45 16.20 -8.17
N GLU A 160 6.29 17.28 -8.91
CA GLU A 160 5.59 17.30 -10.19
C GLU A 160 6.12 16.20 -11.13
N GLY A 161 5.21 15.52 -11.84
CA GLY A 161 5.55 14.42 -12.73
C GLY A 161 5.71 13.06 -12.02
N THR A 162 5.69 12.99 -10.69
CA THR A 162 5.67 11.71 -9.98
C THR A 162 4.41 10.93 -10.34
N MET A 163 4.57 9.63 -10.62
CA MET A 163 3.46 8.75 -10.96
C MET A 163 2.89 8.11 -9.69
N ILE A 164 1.57 8.07 -9.58
CA ILE A 164 0.85 7.36 -8.52
C ILE A 164 -0.03 6.31 -9.17
N LEU A 165 0.25 5.03 -8.90
CA LEU A 165 -0.57 3.91 -9.33
C LEU A 165 -1.48 3.48 -8.17
N PHE A 166 -2.80 3.52 -8.38
CA PHE A 166 -3.80 3.20 -7.39
C PHE A 166 -4.45 1.85 -7.74
N ASP A 167 -4.21 0.83 -6.92
CA ASP A 167 -4.79 -0.50 -7.12
C ASP A 167 -6.23 -0.59 -6.61
N ASP A 168 -7.04 -1.49 -7.20
CA ASP A 168 -8.48 -1.63 -6.93
C ASP A 168 -9.32 -0.36 -7.22
N TYR A 169 -8.80 0.57 -7.99
CA TYR A 169 -9.40 1.89 -8.18
C TYR A 169 -10.69 1.87 -8.99
N ILE A 170 -10.64 1.20 -10.16
CA ILE A 170 -11.72 1.23 -11.15
C ILE A 170 -13.03 0.68 -10.58
N ASN A 171 -12.96 -0.38 -9.79
CA ASN A 171 -14.12 -1.09 -9.25
C ASN A 171 -14.60 -0.52 -7.90
N ARG A 172 -13.98 0.57 -7.39
CA ARG A 172 -14.29 1.17 -6.09
C ARG A 172 -14.57 2.67 -6.19
N PRO A 173 -15.81 3.07 -6.56
CA PRO A 173 -16.16 4.48 -6.79
C PRO A 173 -15.86 5.43 -5.62
N HIS A 174 -15.81 4.92 -4.37
CA HIS A 174 -15.46 5.74 -3.21
C HIS A 174 -14.02 6.23 -3.23
N TYR A 175 -13.13 5.61 -4.01
CA TYR A 175 -11.77 6.11 -4.23
C TYR A 175 -11.72 7.25 -5.27
N HIS A 176 -12.74 7.40 -6.11
CA HIS A 176 -12.77 8.42 -7.15
C HIS A 176 -12.80 9.85 -6.60
N PHE A 177 -12.96 10.03 -5.28
CA PHE A 177 -12.78 11.31 -4.62
C PHE A 177 -11.47 12.03 -4.99
N VAL A 178 -10.40 11.28 -5.25
CA VAL A 178 -9.09 11.85 -5.62
C VAL A 178 -9.11 12.62 -6.93
N GLU A 179 -10.09 12.35 -7.80
CA GLU A 179 -10.28 13.05 -9.09
C GLU A 179 -10.68 14.52 -8.91
N LYS A 180 -11.04 14.94 -7.70
CA LYS A 180 -11.16 16.35 -7.33
C LYS A 180 -9.87 17.14 -7.57
N TYR A 181 -8.71 16.49 -7.48
CA TYR A 181 -7.37 17.10 -7.53
C TYR A 181 -6.58 16.79 -8.79
N VAL A 182 -6.83 15.65 -9.41
CA VAL A 182 -6.04 15.19 -10.56
C VAL A 182 -6.86 14.22 -11.42
N SER A 183 -6.77 14.39 -12.73
CA SER A 183 -7.45 13.50 -13.67
C SER A 183 -6.72 12.19 -13.84
N ARG A 184 -7.46 11.11 -14.17
CA ARG A 184 -6.88 9.83 -14.57
C ARG A 184 -5.95 10.01 -15.76
N PHE A 185 -4.78 9.40 -15.69
CA PHE A 185 -3.83 9.44 -16.78
C PHE A 185 -3.89 8.17 -17.65
N LYS A 186 -3.87 6.99 -17.02
CA LYS A 186 -3.91 5.70 -17.73
C LYS A 186 -4.57 4.63 -16.84
N GLU A 187 -5.37 3.78 -17.45
CA GLU A 187 -6.03 2.67 -16.77
C GLU A 187 -5.47 1.33 -17.25
N CYS A 188 -5.36 0.35 -16.34
CA CYS A 188 -4.92 -1.00 -16.64
C CYS A 188 -5.61 -1.99 -15.69
N GLY A 189 -6.54 -2.78 -16.23
CA GLY A 189 -7.34 -3.68 -15.42
C GLY A 189 -8.12 -2.94 -14.34
N ARG A 190 -7.85 -3.24 -13.07
CA ARG A 190 -8.47 -2.59 -11.91
C ARG A 190 -7.70 -1.36 -11.40
N GLN A 191 -6.54 -1.09 -11.98
CA GLN A 191 -5.62 -0.02 -11.57
C GLN A 191 -5.86 1.25 -12.37
N CYS A 192 -5.58 2.39 -11.75
CA CYS A 192 -5.51 3.68 -12.40
C CYS A 192 -4.21 4.39 -12.04
N MET A 193 -3.55 4.95 -13.04
CA MET A 193 -2.37 5.77 -12.86
C MET A 193 -2.71 7.25 -12.97
N PHE A 194 -2.08 8.03 -12.12
CA PHE A 194 -2.15 9.49 -12.06
C PHE A 194 -0.75 10.07 -12.14
N VAL A 195 -0.65 11.29 -12.65
CA VAL A 195 0.60 12.06 -12.66
C VAL A 195 0.40 13.27 -11.77
N VAL A 196 1.30 13.46 -10.81
CA VAL A 196 1.25 14.60 -9.89
C VAL A 196 1.40 15.90 -10.66
N PRO A 197 0.42 16.81 -10.61
CA PRO A 197 0.48 18.09 -11.32
C PRO A 197 1.37 19.09 -10.57
N SER A 198 1.56 20.27 -11.16
CA SER A 198 2.19 21.39 -10.45
C SER A 198 1.43 21.74 -9.19
N LYS A 199 2.14 22.10 -8.12
CA LYS A 199 1.51 22.54 -6.85
C LYS A 199 0.65 23.81 -7.02
N THR A 200 0.88 24.57 -8.05
CA THR A 200 0.09 25.76 -8.39
C THR A 200 -1.29 25.41 -8.96
N GLU A 201 -1.48 24.17 -9.39
CA GLU A 201 -2.76 23.66 -9.92
C GLU A 201 -3.65 23.03 -8.82
N ILE A 202 -3.13 22.89 -7.61
CA ILE A 202 -3.83 22.25 -6.48
C ILE A 202 -4.16 23.29 -5.41
N ASP A 203 -5.41 23.35 -4.96
CA ASP A 203 -5.73 24.05 -3.72
C ASP A 203 -5.15 23.30 -2.52
N MET A 204 -3.96 23.74 -2.07
CA MET A 204 -3.22 23.08 -1.00
C MET A 204 -3.92 23.19 0.36
N ILE A 205 -4.75 24.24 0.58
CA ILE A 205 -5.52 24.39 1.82
C ILE A 205 -6.64 23.37 1.86
N GLU A 206 -7.34 23.20 0.76
CA GLU A 206 -8.39 22.20 0.63
C GLU A 206 -7.83 20.77 0.68
N LEU A 207 -6.69 20.53 0.02
CA LEU A 207 -5.99 19.24 0.07
C LEU A 207 -5.60 18.86 1.51
N ASP A 208 -5.11 19.81 2.30
CA ASP A 208 -4.75 19.55 3.70
C ASP A 208 -5.95 19.19 4.57
N ARG A 209 -7.10 19.86 4.37
CA ARG A 209 -8.35 19.51 5.04
C ARG A 209 -8.81 18.11 4.71
N ASP A 210 -8.72 17.74 3.43
CA ASP A 210 -9.15 16.41 2.98
C ASP A 210 -8.18 15.32 3.48
N ILE A 211 -6.86 15.55 3.51
CA ILE A 211 -5.90 14.65 4.12
C ILE A 211 -6.28 14.37 5.60
N ILE A 212 -6.59 15.42 6.37
CA ILE A 212 -6.99 15.28 7.78
C ILE A 212 -8.27 14.44 7.88
N SER A 213 -9.24 14.70 7.02
CA SER A 213 -10.53 13.98 7.00
C SER A 213 -10.38 12.50 6.66
N PHE A 214 -9.58 12.19 5.62
CA PHE A 214 -9.39 10.82 5.18
C PHE A 214 -8.37 10.03 6.01
N ARG A 215 -7.56 10.69 6.85
CA ARG A 215 -6.63 10.00 7.76
C ARG A 215 -7.32 9.04 8.72
N ASN A 216 -8.57 9.29 9.03
CA ASN A 216 -9.37 8.48 9.94
C ASN A 216 -10.27 7.46 9.22
N VAL A 217 -10.18 7.36 7.89
CA VAL A 217 -10.93 6.37 7.10
C VAL A 217 -10.11 5.09 7.02
N MET A 218 -10.50 4.10 7.81
CA MET A 218 -9.85 2.78 7.89
C MET A 218 -10.39 1.87 6.77
N ASP A 219 -10.00 2.08 5.53
CA ASP A 219 -10.40 1.28 4.37
C ASP A 219 -9.44 0.10 4.07
#